data_fa33f57d765748f0ecd44a01b97ed960
#
_entry.id   fa33f57d765748f0ecd44a01b97ed960
#
_cell.length_a   1.000
_cell.length_b   1.000
_cell.length_c   1.000
_cell.angle_alpha   90.00
_cell.angle_beta   90.00
_cell.angle_gamma   90.00
#
_symmetry.space_group_name_H-M   'P 1'
#
loop_
_entity.id
_entity.type
_entity.pdbx_description
1 polymer ?
#
loop_
_entity_poly.entity_id
_entity_poly.type
_entity_poly.pdbx_seq_one_letter_code
_entity_poly.pdbx_strand_id
1 'polypeptide(L)'
;MKPQVIASDSRNAEIAYLCPIADEVDPDCIHSLNSALIGVTPQGWMRQLDGDSQVVRPKRWDSAPAILPYADVLILSEEDLIAYPDELEKYIELTRIVVLTKGRYGATLYENGQALDSQAYPANEVDPTGAGDVFAAAFLIKYYETRLPQEALNFAHCAASFAVEGKYTTNIPTLDSIHCRLKPI
;
A
#
# COMPACT_ATOMS: atom_id res chain seq x y z
N MET A 1 15.68 -13.70 -9.47
CA MET A 1 15.41 -12.83 -10.66
C MET A 1 16.34 -11.65 -10.58
N LYS A 2 16.91 -11.11 -11.68
CA LYS A 2 17.73 -9.89 -11.58
C LYS A 2 16.81 -8.71 -11.31
N PRO A 3 17.15 -7.81 -10.37
CA PRO A 3 16.35 -6.64 -10.07
C PRO A 3 16.10 -5.82 -11.34
N GLN A 4 14.88 -5.33 -11.52
CA GLN A 4 14.57 -4.45 -12.65
C GLN A 4 15.13 -3.06 -12.34
N VAL A 5 15.88 -2.51 -13.30
CA VAL A 5 16.37 -1.13 -13.24
C VAL A 5 15.22 -0.21 -13.67
N ILE A 6 14.89 0.77 -12.85
CA ILE A 6 13.89 1.79 -13.19
C ILE A 6 14.37 2.59 -14.40
N ALA A 7 13.52 2.69 -15.44
CA ALA A 7 13.82 3.49 -16.62
C ALA A 7 14.06 4.95 -16.25
N SER A 8 14.98 5.63 -16.93
CA SER A 8 15.36 7.03 -16.64
C SER A 8 14.15 7.97 -16.62
N ASP A 9 13.21 7.75 -17.55
CA ASP A 9 12.04 8.60 -17.72
C ASP A 9 11.01 8.45 -16.59
N SER A 10 11.00 7.29 -15.92
CA SER A 10 10.08 7.01 -14.80
C SER A 10 10.59 7.54 -13.45
N ARG A 11 11.85 7.95 -13.35
CA ARG A 11 12.44 8.41 -12.07
C ARG A 11 11.92 9.75 -11.60
N ASN A 12 11.35 10.56 -12.50
CA ASN A 12 10.79 11.88 -12.23
C ASN A 12 9.26 11.89 -12.28
N ALA A 13 8.61 10.74 -12.07
CA ALA A 13 7.17 10.69 -11.95
C ALA A 13 6.69 11.48 -10.72
N GLU A 14 5.52 12.07 -10.77
CA GLU A 14 4.94 12.78 -9.64
C GLU A 14 4.71 11.85 -8.45
N ILE A 15 4.26 10.63 -8.72
CA ILE A 15 4.07 9.56 -7.73
C ILE A 15 4.89 8.35 -8.16
N ALA A 16 5.75 7.85 -7.27
CA ALA A 16 6.37 6.55 -7.41
C ALA A 16 5.73 5.58 -6.41
N TYR A 17 5.33 4.41 -6.90
CA TYR A 17 4.74 3.37 -6.06
C TYR A 17 5.53 2.06 -6.19
N LEU A 18 6.23 1.68 -5.13
CA LEU A 18 6.98 0.43 -5.05
C LEU A 18 6.09 -0.65 -4.41
N CYS A 19 5.71 -1.64 -5.21
CA CYS A 19 4.81 -2.72 -4.80
C CYS A 19 5.36 -4.11 -5.21
N PRO A 20 6.49 -4.56 -4.63
CA PRO A 20 7.03 -5.89 -4.93
C PRO A 20 6.05 -6.99 -4.53
N ILE A 21 6.01 -8.07 -5.33
CA ILE A 21 5.16 -9.24 -5.07
C ILE A 21 6.00 -10.47 -4.68
N ALA A 22 7.17 -10.62 -5.31
CA ALA A 22 8.02 -11.82 -5.20
C ALA A 22 9.52 -11.47 -5.07
N ASP A 23 9.85 -10.41 -4.35
CA ASP A 23 11.23 -9.93 -4.13
C ASP A 23 11.94 -9.52 -5.45
N GLU A 24 11.17 -9.11 -6.45
CA GLU A 24 11.66 -8.77 -7.79
C GLU A 24 12.14 -7.32 -7.92
N VAL A 25 11.78 -6.46 -6.97
CA VAL A 25 12.20 -5.05 -6.93
C VAL A 25 13.43 -4.91 -6.06
N ASP A 26 14.51 -4.36 -6.64
CA ASP A 26 15.72 -4.06 -5.89
C ASP A 26 15.44 -2.93 -4.87
N PRO A 27 15.66 -3.16 -3.56
CA PRO A 27 15.50 -2.13 -2.54
C PRO A 27 16.25 -0.83 -2.84
N ASP A 28 17.43 -0.92 -3.43
CA ASP A 28 18.26 0.25 -3.74
C ASP A 28 17.67 1.16 -4.83
N CYS A 29 16.64 0.70 -5.54
CA CYS A 29 15.98 1.51 -6.58
C CYS A 29 15.36 2.79 -6.01
N ILE A 30 14.98 2.81 -4.72
CA ILE A 30 14.36 3.98 -4.08
C ILE A 30 15.27 5.20 -4.14
N HIS A 31 16.59 5.01 -4.02
CA HIS A 31 17.58 6.09 -4.06
C HIS A 31 17.70 6.77 -5.43
N SER A 32 17.16 6.14 -6.48
CA SER A 32 17.14 6.69 -7.84
C SER A 32 15.85 7.45 -8.16
N LEU A 33 14.85 7.42 -7.27
CA LEU A 33 13.58 8.11 -7.45
C LEU A 33 13.72 9.58 -7.08
N ASN A 34 13.13 10.44 -7.90
CA ASN A 34 13.02 11.88 -7.66
C ASN A 34 11.55 12.30 -7.79
N SER A 35 10.68 11.53 -7.14
CA SER A 35 9.23 11.74 -7.18
C SER A 35 8.77 12.67 -6.07
N ALA A 36 7.68 13.40 -6.30
CA ALA A 36 7.10 14.29 -5.29
C ALA A 36 6.37 13.54 -4.17
N LEU A 37 6.03 12.26 -4.42
CA LEU A 37 5.48 11.34 -3.45
C LEU A 37 5.99 9.93 -3.72
N ILE A 38 6.51 9.26 -2.70
CA ILE A 38 6.96 7.86 -2.79
C ILE A 38 6.14 7.01 -1.83
N GLY A 39 5.37 6.07 -2.39
CA GLY A 39 4.60 5.08 -1.64
C GLY A 39 5.22 3.68 -1.75
N VAL A 40 5.05 2.89 -0.70
CA VAL A 40 5.58 1.53 -0.61
C VAL A 40 4.52 0.58 -0.06
N THR A 41 4.34 -0.58 -0.72
CA THR A 41 3.70 -1.77 -0.12
C THR A 41 4.74 -2.91 -0.11
N PRO A 42 5.15 -3.40 1.08
CA PRO A 42 6.37 -4.21 1.20
C PRO A 42 6.13 -5.70 0.99
N GLN A 43 4.94 -6.15 0.61
CA GLN A 43 4.50 -7.54 0.63
C GLN A 43 5.53 -8.53 0.04
N GLY A 44 6.11 -8.22 -1.12
CA GLY A 44 7.11 -9.09 -1.76
C GLY A 44 8.44 -9.14 -1.02
N TRP A 45 8.83 -8.09 -0.31
CA TRP A 45 10.02 -8.07 0.53
C TRP A 45 9.83 -8.77 1.89
N MET A 46 8.56 -8.97 2.29
CA MET A 46 8.17 -9.69 3.51
C MET A 46 7.87 -11.17 3.27
N ARG A 47 8.06 -11.65 2.06
CA ARG A 47 7.78 -13.03 1.64
C ARG A 47 9.00 -13.65 0.99
N GLN A 48 9.17 -14.96 1.21
CA GLN A 48 10.16 -15.76 0.50
C GLN A 48 9.51 -17.01 -0.08
N LEU A 49 9.94 -17.38 -1.28
CA LEU A 49 9.57 -18.64 -1.90
C LEU A 49 10.53 -19.72 -1.40
N ASP A 50 9.98 -20.80 -0.85
CA ASP A 50 10.76 -22.00 -0.57
C ASP A 50 11.03 -22.72 -1.91
N GLY A 51 12.30 -22.80 -2.31
CA GLY A 51 12.70 -23.22 -3.66
C GLY A 51 12.21 -24.60 -4.06
N ASP A 52 12.06 -25.54 -3.13
CA ASP A 52 11.67 -26.92 -3.39
C ASP A 52 10.13 -27.14 -3.32
N SER A 53 9.44 -26.41 -2.45
CA SER A 53 8.00 -26.62 -2.19
C SER A 53 7.09 -25.60 -2.86
N GLN A 54 7.65 -24.52 -3.42
CA GLN A 54 6.91 -23.34 -3.93
C GLN A 54 5.98 -22.72 -2.88
N VAL A 55 6.19 -23.01 -1.60
CA VAL A 55 5.40 -22.43 -0.52
C VAL A 55 5.93 -21.04 -0.20
N VAL A 56 5.03 -20.07 -0.18
CA VAL A 56 5.34 -18.70 0.26
C VAL A 56 5.39 -18.67 1.78
N ARG A 57 6.51 -18.22 2.35
CA ARG A 57 6.70 -18.06 3.80
C ARG A 57 6.94 -16.60 4.16
N PRO A 58 6.43 -16.13 5.31
CA PRO A 58 6.76 -14.81 5.79
C PRO A 58 8.23 -14.73 6.18
N LYS A 59 8.87 -13.60 5.92
CA LYS A 59 10.21 -13.25 6.41
C LYS A 59 10.20 -11.82 6.97
N ARG A 60 11.17 -11.50 7.84
CA ARG A 60 11.38 -10.10 8.24
C ARG A 60 11.82 -9.28 7.05
N TRP A 61 11.42 -8.02 7.04
CA TRP A 61 11.82 -7.08 6.01
C TRP A 61 13.14 -6.40 6.40
N ASP A 62 14.26 -7.10 6.14
CA ASP A 62 15.59 -6.66 6.56
C ASP A 62 16.03 -5.36 5.90
N SER A 63 15.53 -5.06 4.69
CA SER A 63 15.83 -3.81 3.97
C SER A 63 14.96 -2.62 4.39
N ALA A 64 13.99 -2.77 5.29
CA ALA A 64 13.10 -1.68 5.73
C ALA A 64 13.88 -0.43 6.19
N PRO A 65 14.96 -0.51 7.01
CA PRO A 65 15.71 0.66 7.42
C PRO A 65 16.42 1.41 6.29
N ALA A 66 16.69 0.74 5.17
CA ALA A 66 17.31 1.36 3.99
C ALA A 66 16.27 2.01 3.06
N ILE A 67 14.99 1.62 3.14
CA ILE A 67 13.92 2.05 2.25
C ILE A 67 13.04 3.12 2.91
N LEU A 68 12.54 2.82 4.11
CA LEU A 68 11.48 3.60 4.75
C LEU A 68 11.83 5.07 5.02
N PRO A 69 13.08 5.46 5.33
CA PRO A 69 13.44 6.87 5.47
C PRO A 69 13.29 7.70 4.18
N TYR A 70 13.18 7.04 3.02
CA TYR A 70 12.98 7.69 1.71
C TYR A 70 11.55 7.57 1.20
N ALA A 71 10.71 6.81 1.88
CA ALA A 71 9.29 6.65 1.56
C ALA A 71 8.44 7.67 2.35
N ASP A 72 7.51 8.34 1.67
CA ASP A 72 6.54 9.22 2.33
C ASP A 72 5.41 8.42 3.00
N VAL A 73 5.01 7.31 2.37
CA VAL A 73 3.87 6.50 2.79
C VAL A 73 4.21 5.02 2.70
N LEU A 74 4.02 4.31 3.80
CA LEU A 74 4.01 2.85 3.86
C LEU A 74 2.56 2.38 4.00
N ILE A 75 2.13 1.45 3.14
CA ILE A 75 0.81 0.80 3.24
C ILE A 75 1.03 -0.70 3.32
N LEU A 76 0.50 -1.34 4.36
CA LEU A 76 0.62 -2.79 4.56
C LEU A 76 -0.65 -3.34 5.21
N SER A 77 -0.84 -4.65 5.12
CA SER A 77 -1.95 -5.34 5.78
C SER A 77 -1.54 -5.86 7.16
N GLU A 78 -2.49 -5.96 8.10
CA GLU A 78 -2.26 -6.68 9.35
C GLU A 78 -1.83 -8.14 9.11
N GLU A 79 -2.25 -8.74 8.00
CA GLU A 79 -1.84 -10.10 7.60
C GLU A 79 -0.33 -10.19 7.33
N ASP A 80 0.29 -9.14 6.83
CA ASP A 80 1.73 -9.10 6.56
C ASP A 80 2.54 -9.09 7.87
N LEU A 81 1.93 -8.68 8.99
CA LEU A 81 2.54 -8.57 10.31
C LEU A 81 2.26 -9.76 11.24
N ILE A 82 1.41 -10.73 10.85
CA ILE A 82 1.04 -11.86 11.74
C ILE A 82 2.26 -12.57 12.31
N ALA A 83 3.29 -12.80 11.48
CA ALA A 83 4.50 -13.50 11.89
C ALA A 83 5.47 -12.61 12.69
N TYR A 84 5.41 -11.30 12.51
CA TYR A 84 6.34 -10.31 13.08
C TYR A 84 5.62 -9.04 13.50
N PRO A 85 4.71 -9.09 14.49
CA PRO A 85 3.92 -7.94 14.91
C PRO A 85 4.75 -6.81 15.56
N ASP A 86 5.93 -7.14 16.07
CA ASP A 86 6.90 -6.20 16.64
C ASP A 86 7.54 -5.25 15.61
N GLU A 87 7.39 -5.52 14.32
CA GLU A 87 7.97 -4.68 13.27
C GLU A 87 7.16 -3.38 13.04
N LEU A 88 5.87 -3.35 13.38
CA LEU A 88 5.02 -2.18 13.13
C LEU A 88 5.56 -0.89 13.78
N GLU A 89 5.98 -0.98 15.04
CA GLU A 89 6.53 0.18 15.77
C GLU A 89 7.76 0.73 15.08
N LYS A 90 8.66 -0.14 14.61
CA LYS A 90 9.85 0.27 13.86
C LYS A 90 9.49 0.95 12.54
N TYR A 91 8.47 0.47 11.84
CA TYR A 91 8.04 1.08 10.58
C TYR A 91 7.42 2.46 10.80
N ILE A 92 6.68 2.66 11.89
CA ILE A 92 6.11 3.96 12.29
C ILE A 92 7.23 4.97 12.61
N GLU A 93 8.33 4.52 13.22
CA GLU A 93 9.47 5.39 13.52
C GLU A 93 10.27 5.79 12.28
N LEU A 94 10.28 4.95 11.24
CA LEU A 94 11.09 5.13 10.04
C LEU A 94 10.37 5.88 8.92
N THR A 95 9.03 5.93 8.93
CA THR A 95 8.23 6.46 7.83
C THR A 95 7.26 7.52 8.34
N ARG A 96 7.07 8.59 7.57
CA ARG A 96 6.18 9.69 7.94
C ARG A 96 4.73 9.25 8.12
N ILE A 97 4.20 8.43 7.18
CA ILE A 97 2.84 7.92 7.22
C ILE A 97 2.88 6.41 7.06
N VAL A 98 2.23 5.70 8.00
CA VAL A 98 1.99 4.26 7.89
C VAL A 98 0.50 4.01 7.89
N VAL A 99 -0.01 3.28 6.92
CA VAL A 99 -1.39 2.83 6.84
C VAL A 99 -1.45 1.32 7.00
N LEU A 100 -2.01 0.85 8.10
CA LEU A 100 -2.24 -0.56 8.38
C LEU A 100 -3.67 -0.92 8.01
N THR A 101 -3.85 -1.64 6.91
CA THR A 101 -5.17 -2.10 6.45
C THR A 101 -5.62 -3.36 7.20
N LYS A 102 -6.92 -3.46 7.49
CA LYS A 102 -7.55 -4.53 8.28
C LYS A 102 -8.74 -5.16 7.53
N GLY A 103 -8.66 -5.19 6.20
CA GLY A 103 -9.72 -5.70 5.34
C GLY A 103 -11.05 -4.99 5.58
N ARG A 104 -12.13 -5.77 5.80
CA ARG A 104 -13.47 -5.23 6.09
C ARG A 104 -13.59 -4.38 7.35
N TYR A 105 -12.59 -4.42 8.23
CA TYR A 105 -12.58 -3.65 9.47
C TYR A 105 -11.97 -2.26 9.31
N GLY A 106 -11.49 -1.92 8.10
CA GLY A 106 -10.97 -0.61 7.78
C GLY A 106 -9.45 -0.53 7.83
N ALA A 107 -8.92 0.56 8.37
CA ALA A 107 -7.48 0.79 8.48
C ALA A 107 -7.15 1.69 9.67
N THR A 108 -5.92 1.58 10.17
CA THR A 108 -5.32 2.56 11.09
C THR A 108 -4.23 3.32 10.35
N LEU A 109 -4.30 4.63 10.37
CA LEU A 109 -3.25 5.52 9.87
C LEU A 109 -2.44 6.04 11.06
N TYR A 110 -1.12 5.94 10.94
CA TYR A 110 -0.16 6.49 11.89
C TYR A 110 0.56 7.67 11.23
N GLU A 111 0.52 8.82 11.86
CA GLU A 111 1.24 10.03 11.44
C GLU A 111 1.67 10.83 12.69
N ASN A 112 2.96 11.23 12.76
CA ASN A 112 3.49 12.05 13.85
C ASN A 112 3.21 11.48 15.27
N GLY A 113 3.26 10.16 15.43
CA GLY A 113 2.98 9.49 16.72
C GLY A 113 1.51 9.40 17.09
N GLN A 114 0.60 9.82 16.22
CA GLN A 114 -0.84 9.72 16.41
C GLN A 114 -1.40 8.58 15.55
N ALA A 115 -2.37 7.85 16.10
CA ALA A 115 -3.10 6.82 15.38
C ALA A 115 -4.54 7.28 15.11
N LEU A 116 -5.00 7.11 13.88
CA LEU A 116 -6.35 7.41 13.43
C LEU A 116 -6.98 6.15 12.84
N ASP A 117 -8.00 5.61 13.49
CA ASP A 117 -8.80 4.51 12.95
C ASP A 117 -9.84 5.02 11.96
N SER A 118 -9.99 4.29 10.85
CA SER A 118 -10.97 4.55 9.81
C SER A 118 -11.70 3.27 9.45
N GLN A 119 -13.02 3.33 9.30
CA GLN A 119 -13.84 2.19 8.93
C GLN A 119 -13.78 1.94 7.43
N ALA A 120 -13.87 0.67 7.03
CA ALA A 120 -14.04 0.31 5.63
C ALA A 120 -15.36 0.87 5.08
N TYR A 121 -15.37 1.17 3.77
CA TYR A 121 -16.59 1.54 3.08
C TYR A 121 -17.49 0.30 2.91
N PRO A 122 -18.82 0.41 3.17
CA PRO A 122 -19.72 -0.72 3.00
C PRO A 122 -19.67 -1.30 1.57
N ALA A 123 -19.54 -2.61 1.47
CA ALA A 123 -19.47 -3.32 0.20
C ALA A 123 -20.02 -4.75 0.33
N ASN A 124 -20.54 -5.31 -0.78
CA ASN A 124 -20.88 -6.71 -0.89
C ASN A 124 -19.66 -7.48 -1.42
N GLU A 125 -18.84 -8.00 -0.50
CA GLU A 125 -17.59 -8.68 -0.85
C GLU A 125 -17.87 -9.96 -1.64
N VAL A 126 -17.29 -10.02 -2.85
CA VAL A 126 -17.30 -11.18 -3.77
C VAL A 126 -15.90 -11.79 -3.84
N ASP A 127 -14.87 -10.94 -4.01
CA ASP A 127 -13.48 -11.37 -4.11
C ASP A 127 -12.57 -10.23 -3.63
N PRO A 128 -11.79 -10.41 -2.54
CA PRO A 128 -10.91 -9.36 -2.01
C PRO A 128 -9.59 -9.21 -2.78
N THR A 129 -9.35 -10.04 -3.80
CA THR A 129 -8.09 -10.05 -4.56
C THR A 129 -7.86 -8.70 -5.25
N GLY A 130 -6.69 -8.08 -4.99
CA GLY A 130 -6.30 -6.80 -5.56
C GLY A 130 -6.91 -5.56 -4.88
N ALA A 131 -7.80 -5.73 -3.89
CA ALA A 131 -8.39 -4.61 -3.17
C ALA A 131 -7.34 -3.77 -2.42
N GLY A 132 -6.30 -4.42 -1.89
CA GLY A 132 -5.16 -3.74 -1.26
C GLY A 132 -4.39 -2.85 -2.22
N ASP A 133 -4.17 -3.32 -3.46
CA ASP A 133 -3.46 -2.55 -4.50
C ASP A 133 -4.31 -1.36 -4.95
N VAL A 134 -5.61 -1.54 -5.13
CA VAL A 134 -6.55 -0.45 -5.46
C VAL A 134 -6.60 0.57 -4.33
N PHE A 135 -6.66 0.10 -3.06
CA PHE A 135 -6.60 0.98 -1.90
C PHE A 135 -5.32 1.82 -1.89
N ALA A 136 -4.16 1.18 -2.04
CA ALA A 136 -2.88 1.85 -1.98
C ALA A 136 -2.73 2.88 -3.12
N ALA A 137 -3.06 2.51 -4.35
CA ALA A 137 -3.02 3.44 -5.49
C ALA A 137 -3.96 4.63 -5.28
N ALA A 138 -5.19 4.39 -4.84
CA ALA A 138 -6.18 5.44 -4.58
C ALA A 138 -5.74 6.36 -3.43
N PHE A 139 -5.16 5.80 -2.36
CA PHE A 139 -4.62 6.59 -1.25
C PHE A 139 -3.51 7.52 -1.73
N LEU A 140 -2.53 7.00 -2.47
CA LEU A 140 -1.40 7.79 -2.95
C LEU A 140 -1.83 8.91 -3.90
N ILE A 141 -2.73 8.62 -4.84
CA ILE A 141 -3.28 9.63 -5.76
C ILE A 141 -3.96 10.74 -4.97
N LYS A 142 -4.89 10.38 -4.06
CA LYS A 142 -5.65 11.38 -3.32
C LYS A 142 -4.78 12.15 -2.33
N TYR A 143 -3.83 11.49 -1.69
CA TYR A 143 -2.88 12.15 -0.81
C TYR A 143 -1.94 13.09 -1.57
N TYR A 144 -1.52 12.73 -2.78
CA TYR A 144 -0.74 13.63 -3.64
C TYR A 144 -1.51 14.91 -3.97
N GLU A 145 -2.81 14.79 -4.30
CA GLU A 145 -3.67 15.93 -4.64
C GLU A 145 -3.93 16.86 -3.45
N THR A 146 -4.26 16.30 -2.28
CA THR A 146 -4.83 17.07 -1.16
C THR A 146 -3.86 17.33 -0.02
N ARG A 147 -2.85 16.47 0.14
CA ARG A 147 -1.98 16.39 1.31
C ARG A 147 -2.74 16.19 2.64
N LEU A 148 -3.96 15.69 2.57
CA LEU A 148 -4.83 15.41 3.70
C LEU A 148 -5.00 13.89 3.86
N PRO A 149 -4.29 13.24 4.82
CA PRO A 149 -4.29 11.79 4.96
C PRO A 149 -5.68 11.20 5.21
N GLN A 150 -6.53 11.92 5.96
CA GLN A 150 -7.90 11.47 6.25
C GLN A 150 -8.80 11.45 5.00
N GLU A 151 -8.68 12.44 4.13
CA GLU A 151 -9.38 12.43 2.86
C GLU A 151 -8.91 11.30 1.95
N ALA A 152 -7.57 11.07 1.93
CA ALA A 152 -6.98 9.97 1.20
C ALA A 152 -7.47 8.61 1.69
N LEU A 153 -7.56 8.40 3.02
CA LEU A 153 -8.13 7.19 3.62
C LEU A 153 -9.58 6.95 3.16
N ASN A 154 -10.44 7.96 3.27
CA ASN A 154 -11.84 7.85 2.90
C ASN A 154 -12.01 7.53 1.41
N PHE A 155 -11.23 8.21 0.56
CA PHE A 155 -11.20 7.96 -0.88
C PHE A 155 -10.71 6.53 -1.21
N ALA A 156 -9.64 6.07 -0.54
CA ALA A 156 -9.08 4.73 -0.73
C ALA A 156 -10.05 3.62 -0.30
N HIS A 157 -10.72 3.79 0.85
CA HIS A 157 -11.76 2.85 1.29
C HIS A 157 -12.92 2.76 0.29
N CYS A 158 -13.36 3.90 -0.24
CA CYS A 158 -14.40 3.91 -1.27
C CYS A 158 -13.93 3.21 -2.55
N ALA A 159 -12.71 3.47 -3.02
CA ALA A 159 -12.14 2.80 -4.19
C ALA A 159 -12.04 1.28 -3.99
N ALA A 160 -11.49 0.84 -2.86
CA ALA A 160 -11.36 -0.59 -2.53
C ALA A 160 -12.72 -1.29 -2.41
N SER A 161 -13.77 -0.58 -1.97
CA SER A 161 -15.13 -1.15 -1.89
C SER A 161 -15.69 -1.58 -3.25
N PHE A 162 -15.30 -0.93 -4.34
CA PHE A 162 -15.64 -1.41 -5.68
C PHE A 162 -14.86 -2.66 -6.06
N ALA A 163 -13.55 -2.69 -5.77
CA ALA A 163 -12.70 -3.81 -6.13
C ALA A 163 -13.21 -5.13 -5.53
N VAL A 164 -13.61 -5.13 -4.26
CA VAL A 164 -14.12 -6.34 -3.58
C VAL A 164 -15.48 -6.80 -4.10
N GLU A 165 -16.27 -5.95 -4.76
CA GLU A 165 -17.59 -6.30 -5.33
C GLU A 165 -17.49 -7.02 -6.69
N GLY A 166 -16.31 -7.14 -7.26
CA GLY A 166 -16.04 -7.86 -8.50
C GLY A 166 -15.17 -9.08 -8.30
N LYS A 167 -14.93 -9.84 -9.37
CA LYS A 167 -13.96 -10.93 -9.39
C LYS A 167 -12.66 -10.46 -10.02
N TYR A 168 -11.53 -10.74 -9.37
CA TYR A 168 -10.20 -10.34 -9.83
C TYR A 168 -10.12 -8.81 -10.04
N THR A 169 -9.70 -8.38 -11.23
CA THR A 169 -9.55 -6.96 -11.60
C THR A 169 -10.71 -6.42 -12.44
N THR A 170 -11.88 -7.10 -12.44
CA THR A 170 -13.00 -6.71 -13.31
C THR A 170 -13.77 -5.49 -12.82
N ASN A 171 -13.59 -5.09 -11.57
CA ASN A 171 -14.35 -4.00 -10.94
C ASN A 171 -13.44 -2.88 -10.37
N ILE A 172 -12.37 -2.56 -11.09
CA ILE A 172 -11.54 -1.39 -10.75
C ILE A 172 -12.36 -0.12 -11.01
N PRO A 173 -12.55 0.75 -10.00
CA PRO A 173 -13.41 1.93 -10.14
C PRO A 173 -12.80 3.00 -11.03
N THR A 174 -13.67 3.80 -11.67
CA THR A 174 -13.29 5.09 -12.27
C THR A 174 -13.38 6.19 -11.21
N LEU A 175 -12.71 7.32 -11.43
CA LEU A 175 -12.80 8.49 -10.56
C LEU A 175 -14.25 8.95 -10.38
N ASP A 176 -15.03 8.97 -11.47
CA ASP A 176 -16.44 9.38 -11.44
C ASP A 176 -17.27 8.43 -10.56
N SER A 177 -17.05 7.12 -10.63
CA SER A 177 -17.76 6.15 -9.79
C SER A 177 -17.43 6.32 -8.31
N ILE A 178 -16.16 6.57 -7.97
CA ILE A 178 -15.74 6.86 -6.60
C ILE A 178 -16.42 8.14 -6.10
N HIS A 179 -16.36 9.23 -6.88
CA HIS A 179 -16.99 10.49 -6.50
C HIS A 179 -18.52 10.37 -6.36
N CYS A 180 -19.18 9.55 -7.18
CA CYS A 180 -20.62 9.29 -7.04
C CYS A 180 -20.93 8.54 -5.74
N ARG A 181 -20.12 7.54 -5.36
CA ARG A 181 -20.32 6.75 -4.13
C ARG A 181 -19.99 7.56 -2.86
N LEU A 182 -19.02 8.49 -2.93
CA LEU A 182 -18.64 9.36 -1.80
C LEU A 182 -19.63 10.50 -1.51
N LYS A 183 -20.53 10.84 -2.46
CA LYS A 183 -21.54 11.87 -2.19
C LYS A 183 -22.49 11.36 -1.10
N PRO A 184 -22.80 12.18 -0.07
CA PRO A 184 -23.86 11.84 0.86
C PRO A 184 -25.18 11.76 0.09
N ILE A 185 -25.97 10.71 0.37
CA ILE A 185 -27.34 10.54 -0.11
C ILE A 185 -28.24 11.57 0.58
#